data_bc9cbb0de8960e564f2559b67311f98d
#
_entry.id   bc9cbb0de8960e564f2559b67311f98d
#
_cell.length_a   1.000
_cell.length_b   1.000
_cell.length_c   1.000
_cell.angle_alpha   90.00
_cell.angle_beta   90.00
_cell.angle_gamma   90.00
#
_symmetry.space_group_name_H-M   'P 1'
#
loop_
_entity.id
_entity.type
_entity.pdbx_description
1 polymer ?
#
loop_
_entity_poly.entity_id
_entity_poly.type
_entity_poly.pdbx_seq_one_letter_code
_entity_poly.pdbx_strand_id
1 'polypeptide(L)'
;MRDAQRDYVLRTVEERGIRLVRLWFTDVLGNLKSFAISPAEMENALNDGMSFDGSSIDGYGRVQEADVLALPDPNTFEVLPWVESKSAEARVFCDIAQLDGTPFEGDPRQVLRRNLDAARRQGFVFYVAPDIEYFYFAPGEHGGRPVPLDHGGFFDLTTTDITSSLRKETIRTLETMSIPVEYSFHEDSPSQHEIDLRHTDALTMADSVMTFRFVVKEIAAMRNVHATFMPKPLEFVQGSGMHLHLSLFKGDTNAFHSENDPYNLSDTAKSFMAGLLRHAGEIAAVTNQTVNSYKRLVPGFEAPVHVSWARNNRSGLIRVPVPKRGNEHATRIELRSPDPACNPYLAFSVILAAGLRGIEQGYELPMESDANLFEMGDDALTKLGVEQLPQSLNDALKMMESSTLVAEALGEHIFEWFLRNKRAEWRKYKTHVSQFEVDTYLRSL
;
A
#
# COMPACT_ATOMS: atom_id res chain seq x y z
N MET A 1 26.93 -9.33 9.23
CA MET A 1 25.64 -9.68 8.58
C MET A 1 25.63 -9.25 7.11
N ARG A 2 26.00 -8.00 6.76
CA ARG A 2 25.95 -7.49 5.38
C ARG A 2 26.83 -8.32 4.40
N ASP A 3 28.03 -8.69 4.80
CA ASP A 3 28.96 -9.50 3.96
C ASP A 3 28.43 -10.93 3.73
N ALA A 4 27.87 -11.56 4.76
CA ALA A 4 27.31 -12.91 4.62
C ALA A 4 26.11 -12.97 3.66
N GLN A 5 25.28 -11.91 3.62
CA GLN A 5 24.16 -11.85 2.70
C GLN A 5 24.61 -11.58 1.25
N ARG A 6 25.66 -10.78 1.07
CA ARG A 6 26.29 -10.55 -0.24
C ARG A 6 26.88 -11.85 -0.80
N ASP A 7 27.64 -12.58 0.03
CA ASP A 7 28.20 -13.89 -0.33
C ASP A 7 27.12 -14.90 -0.71
N TYR A 8 25.97 -14.86 0.01
CA TYR A 8 24.82 -15.68 -0.33
C TYR A 8 24.26 -15.35 -1.71
N VAL A 9 24.08 -14.05 -2.02
CA VAL A 9 23.57 -13.60 -3.32
C VAL A 9 24.50 -14.06 -4.45
N LEU A 10 25.81 -13.78 -4.36
CA LEU A 10 26.78 -14.15 -5.39
C LEU A 10 26.82 -15.65 -5.63
N ARG A 11 26.87 -16.45 -4.56
CA ARG A 11 26.82 -17.91 -4.65
C ARG A 11 25.52 -18.40 -5.28
N THR A 12 24.35 -17.84 -4.89
CA THR A 12 23.05 -18.24 -5.45
C THR A 12 22.95 -17.92 -6.93
N VAL A 13 23.49 -16.78 -7.37
CA VAL A 13 23.55 -16.40 -8.79
C VAL A 13 24.33 -17.43 -9.60
N GLU A 14 25.46 -17.92 -9.08
CA GLU A 14 26.29 -18.94 -9.72
C GLU A 14 25.62 -20.33 -9.70
N GLU A 15 25.22 -20.81 -8.50
CA GLU A 15 24.67 -22.16 -8.30
C GLU A 15 23.33 -22.39 -9.02
N ARG A 16 22.49 -21.35 -9.09
CA ARG A 16 21.18 -21.40 -9.79
C ARG A 16 21.29 -21.09 -11.28
N GLY A 17 22.47 -20.69 -11.77
CA GLY A 17 22.68 -20.33 -13.17
C GLY A 17 21.82 -19.14 -13.61
N ILE A 18 21.67 -18.15 -12.73
CA ILE A 18 20.90 -16.93 -13.03
C ILE A 18 21.48 -16.25 -14.26
N ARG A 19 20.63 -15.83 -15.19
CA ARG A 19 21.01 -15.20 -16.46
C ARG A 19 20.86 -13.69 -16.46
N LEU A 20 19.88 -13.19 -15.68
CA LEU A 20 19.62 -11.77 -15.52
C LEU A 20 19.26 -11.49 -14.05
N VAL A 21 19.77 -10.40 -13.50
CA VAL A 21 19.36 -9.87 -12.21
C VAL A 21 18.65 -8.54 -12.45
N ARG A 22 17.38 -8.47 -12.06
CA ARG A 22 16.56 -7.27 -12.18
C ARG A 22 16.73 -6.40 -10.94
N LEU A 23 17.19 -5.18 -11.15
CA LEU A 23 17.26 -4.15 -10.12
C LEU A 23 15.90 -3.46 -10.07
N TRP A 24 15.15 -3.69 -8.98
CA TRP A 24 13.81 -3.14 -8.78
C TRP A 24 13.84 -1.91 -7.89
N PHE A 25 13.10 -0.89 -8.28
CA PHE A 25 12.88 0.33 -7.49
C PHE A 25 11.51 0.91 -7.83
N THR A 26 11.08 1.94 -7.11
CA THR A 26 9.71 2.46 -7.23
C THR A 26 9.75 3.96 -7.48
N ASP A 27 8.94 4.45 -8.43
CA ASP A 27 8.72 5.88 -8.60
C ASP A 27 7.81 6.48 -7.52
N VAL A 28 7.66 7.79 -7.47
CA VAL A 28 6.84 8.48 -6.47
C VAL A 28 5.37 8.09 -6.54
N LEU A 29 4.87 7.68 -7.71
CA LEU A 29 3.49 7.24 -7.90
C LEU A 29 3.24 5.78 -7.49
N GLY A 30 4.28 5.04 -7.08
CA GLY A 30 4.17 3.63 -6.69
C GLY A 30 4.20 2.66 -7.87
N ASN A 31 4.73 3.08 -9.02
CA ASN A 31 4.98 2.16 -10.12
C ASN A 31 6.33 1.46 -9.93
N LEU A 32 6.32 0.13 -10.02
CA LEU A 32 7.54 -0.65 -10.01
C LEU A 32 8.33 -0.41 -11.30
N LYS A 33 9.59 -0.03 -11.16
CA LYS A 33 10.56 0.19 -12.24
C LYS A 33 11.66 -0.86 -12.16
N SER A 34 12.28 -1.16 -13.28
CA SER A 34 13.35 -2.16 -13.33
C SER A 34 14.26 -1.93 -14.53
N PHE A 35 15.53 -2.20 -14.32
CA PHE A 35 16.47 -2.56 -15.40
C PHE A 35 17.22 -3.84 -14.99
N ALA A 36 17.83 -4.52 -15.96
CA ALA A 36 18.49 -5.78 -15.72
C ALA A 36 20.01 -5.67 -15.96
N ILE A 37 20.77 -6.36 -15.12
CA ILE A 37 22.22 -6.50 -15.26
C ILE A 37 22.58 -7.95 -15.53
N SER A 38 23.75 -8.17 -16.14
CA SER A 38 24.32 -9.51 -16.27
C SER A 38 24.80 -10.02 -14.89
N PRO A 39 24.84 -11.34 -14.68
CA PRO A 39 25.38 -11.91 -13.43
C PRO A 39 26.82 -11.47 -13.11
N ALA A 40 27.63 -11.21 -14.13
CA ALA A 40 29.01 -10.75 -13.96
C ALA A 40 29.12 -9.36 -13.31
N GLU A 41 28.08 -8.53 -13.45
CA GLU A 41 28.04 -7.19 -12.85
C GLU A 41 27.50 -7.20 -11.41
N MET A 42 27.01 -8.33 -10.91
CA MET A 42 26.33 -8.37 -9.61
C MET A 42 27.24 -8.00 -8.44
N GLU A 43 28.51 -8.43 -8.47
CA GLU A 43 29.48 -8.09 -7.44
C GLU A 43 29.75 -6.58 -7.43
N ASN A 44 29.95 -5.98 -8.60
CA ASN A 44 30.15 -4.55 -8.75
C ASN A 44 28.91 -3.77 -8.28
N ALA A 45 27.70 -4.22 -8.68
CA ALA A 45 26.43 -3.61 -8.25
C ALA A 45 26.24 -3.62 -6.73
N LEU A 46 26.65 -4.70 -6.06
CA LEU A 46 26.58 -4.82 -4.60
C LEU A 46 27.63 -3.95 -3.88
N ASN A 47 28.75 -3.67 -4.53
CA ASN A 47 29.84 -2.85 -3.97
C ASN A 47 29.61 -1.36 -4.18
N ASP A 48 29.38 -0.97 -5.42
CA ASP A 48 29.47 0.43 -5.87
C ASP A 48 28.11 0.95 -6.39
N GLY A 49 27.10 0.06 -6.53
CA GLY A 49 25.84 0.39 -7.17
C GLY A 49 25.92 0.42 -8.70
N MET A 50 24.78 0.67 -9.34
CA MET A 50 24.69 0.79 -10.80
C MET A 50 24.09 2.15 -11.15
N SER A 51 24.84 2.96 -11.92
CA SER A 51 24.34 4.25 -12.40
C SER A 51 23.32 4.07 -13.53
N PHE A 52 22.30 4.91 -13.52
CA PHE A 52 21.30 4.94 -14.58
C PHE A 52 20.68 6.34 -14.70
N ASP A 53 20.10 6.65 -15.87
CA ASP A 53 19.41 7.90 -16.14
C ASP A 53 18.02 7.90 -15.48
N GLY A 54 17.83 8.70 -14.45
CA GLY A 54 16.57 8.91 -13.74
C GLY A 54 15.66 9.97 -14.34
N SER A 55 16.08 10.71 -15.38
CA SER A 55 15.36 11.90 -15.89
C SER A 55 13.94 11.65 -16.35
N SER A 56 13.65 10.44 -16.85
CA SER A 56 12.32 10.04 -17.32
C SER A 56 11.46 9.37 -16.26
N ILE A 57 11.93 9.31 -15.00
CA ILE A 57 11.22 8.64 -13.91
C ILE A 57 10.46 9.68 -13.09
N ASP A 58 9.18 9.41 -12.87
CA ASP A 58 8.30 10.29 -12.12
C ASP A 58 8.82 10.55 -10.69
N GLY A 59 9.16 11.81 -10.43
CA GLY A 59 9.72 12.27 -9.16
C GLY A 59 11.25 12.25 -9.08
N TYR A 60 11.97 11.71 -10.09
CA TYR A 60 13.43 11.57 -10.05
C TYR A 60 14.17 12.74 -10.71
N GLY A 61 13.66 13.35 -11.75
CA GLY A 61 14.40 14.33 -12.53
C GLY A 61 14.08 15.80 -12.21
N ARG A 62 15.10 16.61 -12.05
CA ARG A 62 15.12 18.03 -12.50
C ARG A 62 15.90 18.04 -13.82
N VAL A 63 15.51 18.94 -14.72
CA VAL A 63 15.91 18.99 -16.15
C VAL A 63 17.43 18.98 -16.44
N GLN A 64 18.32 18.95 -15.45
CA GLN A 64 19.76 19.14 -15.66
C GLN A 64 20.72 18.13 -15.01
N GLU A 65 20.27 17.27 -14.09
CA GLU A 65 21.13 16.24 -13.49
C GLU A 65 20.30 14.96 -13.25
N ALA A 66 20.47 13.99 -14.13
CA ALA A 66 19.56 12.86 -14.25
C ALA A 66 20.17 11.55 -13.75
N ASP A 67 21.49 11.43 -13.65
CA ASP A 67 22.15 10.18 -13.28
C ASP A 67 22.08 9.96 -11.76
N VAL A 68 21.59 8.79 -11.39
CA VAL A 68 21.48 8.31 -10.01
C VAL A 68 22.04 6.89 -9.90
N LEU A 69 22.29 6.44 -8.67
CA LEU A 69 22.76 5.08 -8.37
C LEU A 69 21.61 4.22 -7.84
N ALA A 70 21.44 3.04 -8.40
CA ALA A 70 20.68 1.96 -7.81
C ALA A 70 21.61 1.14 -6.91
N LEU A 71 21.35 1.14 -5.61
CA LEU A 71 22.09 0.41 -4.58
C LEU A 71 21.31 -0.84 -4.17
N PRO A 72 21.66 -2.05 -4.63
CA PRO A 72 20.93 -3.26 -4.30
C PRO A 72 20.93 -3.56 -2.80
N ASP A 73 19.75 -3.88 -2.24
CA ASP A 73 19.61 -4.40 -0.87
C ASP A 73 19.69 -5.94 -0.92
N PRO A 74 20.82 -6.56 -0.54
CA PRO A 74 21.01 -8.01 -0.68
C PRO A 74 20.00 -8.84 0.13
N ASN A 75 19.37 -8.25 1.16
CA ASN A 75 18.34 -8.94 1.94
C ASN A 75 17.04 -9.18 1.15
N THR A 76 16.86 -8.48 0.03
CA THR A 76 15.66 -8.58 -0.79
C THR A 76 15.87 -9.44 -2.04
N PHE A 77 17.03 -10.07 -2.20
CA PHE A 77 17.30 -10.90 -3.37
C PHE A 77 16.41 -12.14 -3.42
N GLU A 78 15.69 -12.33 -4.54
CA GLU A 78 14.82 -13.49 -4.76
C GLU A 78 14.90 -13.97 -6.21
N VAL A 79 14.87 -15.30 -6.40
CA VAL A 79 14.77 -15.92 -7.72
C VAL A 79 13.31 -15.87 -8.19
N LEU A 80 13.08 -15.50 -9.45
CA LEU A 80 11.73 -15.37 -10.02
C LEU A 80 11.19 -16.76 -10.43
N PRO A 81 10.17 -17.31 -9.72
CA PRO A 81 9.78 -18.71 -9.88
C PRO A 81 8.97 -19.01 -11.17
N TRP A 82 8.47 -17.99 -11.86
CA TRP A 82 7.70 -18.16 -13.11
C TRP A 82 8.59 -18.17 -14.36
N VAL A 83 9.89 -17.95 -14.22
CA VAL A 83 10.84 -18.01 -15.33
C VAL A 83 11.41 -19.42 -15.45
N GLU A 84 11.47 -19.95 -16.67
CA GLU A 84 12.04 -21.29 -16.91
C GLU A 84 13.50 -21.38 -16.41
N SER A 85 13.88 -22.54 -15.87
CA SER A 85 15.21 -22.78 -15.28
C SER A 85 16.39 -22.50 -16.23
N LYS A 86 16.17 -22.67 -17.55
CA LYS A 86 17.21 -22.37 -18.57
C LYS A 86 17.45 -20.87 -18.78
N SER A 87 16.50 -20.03 -18.34
CA SER A 87 16.53 -18.58 -18.45
C SER A 87 16.35 -17.92 -17.07
N ALA A 88 16.76 -18.62 -16.00
CA ALA A 88 16.53 -18.20 -14.62
C ALA A 88 16.87 -16.72 -14.40
N GLU A 89 15.95 -16.01 -13.81
CA GLU A 89 16.08 -14.60 -13.46
C GLU A 89 15.91 -14.42 -11.94
N ALA A 90 16.54 -13.38 -11.42
CA ALA A 90 16.36 -12.96 -10.04
C ALA A 90 16.02 -11.45 -9.99
N ARG A 91 15.47 -11.02 -8.86
CA ARG A 91 15.28 -9.60 -8.58
C ARG A 91 15.93 -9.20 -7.26
N VAL A 92 16.28 -7.95 -7.14
CA VAL A 92 16.70 -7.31 -5.89
C VAL A 92 16.13 -5.91 -5.83
N PHE A 93 15.56 -5.50 -4.68
CA PHE A 93 15.17 -4.11 -4.50
C PHE A 93 16.39 -3.24 -4.27
N CYS A 94 16.33 -2.03 -4.82
CA CYS A 94 17.38 -1.04 -4.69
C CYS A 94 16.89 0.19 -3.94
N ASP A 95 17.74 0.71 -3.08
CA ASP A 95 17.68 2.09 -2.63
C ASP A 95 18.31 2.98 -3.70
N ILE A 96 17.77 4.17 -3.92
CA ILE A 96 18.33 5.12 -4.89
C ILE A 96 19.17 6.16 -4.16
N ALA A 97 20.32 6.47 -4.73
CA ALA A 97 21.28 7.43 -4.21
C ALA A 97 21.76 8.40 -5.31
N GLN A 98 22.29 9.53 -4.89
CA GLN A 98 23.10 10.40 -5.75
C GLN A 98 24.40 9.73 -6.13
N LEU A 99 25.09 10.24 -7.16
CA LEU A 99 26.39 9.68 -7.60
C LEU A 99 27.49 9.72 -6.52
N ASP A 100 27.36 10.57 -5.52
CA ASP A 100 28.25 10.64 -4.36
C ASP A 100 27.88 9.65 -3.24
N GLY A 101 26.85 8.83 -3.45
CA GLY A 101 26.35 7.83 -2.49
C GLY A 101 25.39 8.37 -1.45
N THR A 102 25.07 9.67 -1.44
CA THR A 102 24.06 10.22 -0.53
C THR A 102 22.65 9.75 -0.94
N PRO A 103 21.73 9.47 0.02
CA PRO A 103 20.36 9.07 -0.31
C PRO A 103 19.66 10.07 -1.22
N PHE A 104 19.00 9.59 -2.27
CA PHE A 104 18.24 10.43 -3.16
C PHE A 104 16.89 10.79 -2.54
N GLU A 105 16.57 12.09 -2.44
CA GLU A 105 15.36 12.59 -1.79
C GLU A 105 14.06 12.18 -2.50
N GLY A 106 14.14 11.83 -3.77
CA GLY A 106 13.00 11.37 -4.58
C GLY A 106 12.72 9.86 -4.48
N ASP A 107 13.47 9.09 -3.68
CA ASP A 107 13.25 7.67 -3.50
C ASP A 107 12.21 7.38 -2.40
N PRO A 108 11.02 6.83 -2.75
CA PRO A 108 10.00 6.48 -1.76
C PRO A 108 10.48 5.46 -0.71
N ARG A 109 11.35 4.52 -1.10
CA ARG A 109 11.88 3.50 -0.19
C ARG A 109 12.77 4.14 0.88
N GLN A 110 13.58 5.14 0.50
CA GLN A 110 14.38 5.92 1.43
C GLN A 110 13.54 6.81 2.37
N VAL A 111 12.40 7.33 1.87
CA VAL A 111 11.46 8.06 2.72
C VAL A 111 10.92 7.15 3.84
N LEU A 112 10.52 5.92 3.51
CA LEU A 112 10.09 4.98 4.53
C LEU A 112 11.21 4.62 5.52
N ARG A 113 12.42 4.36 5.04
CA ARG A 113 13.58 4.12 5.91
C ARG A 113 13.78 5.25 6.93
N ARG A 114 13.75 6.51 6.47
CA ARG A 114 13.91 7.68 7.33
C ARG A 114 12.85 7.75 8.43
N ASN A 115 11.57 7.48 8.10
CA ASN A 115 10.49 7.47 9.07
C ASN A 115 10.61 6.29 10.05
N LEU A 116 11.03 5.10 9.58
CA LEU A 116 11.30 3.95 10.44
C LEU A 116 12.47 4.21 11.39
N ASP A 117 13.52 4.91 10.95
CA ASP A 117 14.63 5.29 11.81
C ASP A 117 14.19 6.33 12.87
N ALA A 118 13.24 7.22 12.55
CA ALA A 118 12.63 8.10 13.54
C ALA A 118 11.85 7.30 14.61
N ALA A 119 11.09 6.28 14.20
CA ALA A 119 10.43 5.36 15.14
C ALA A 119 11.42 4.59 16.00
N ARG A 120 12.51 4.07 15.43
CA ARG A 120 13.57 3.35 16.14
C ARG A 120 14.26 4.22 17.20
N ARG A 121 14.48 5.51 16.93
CA ARG A 121 15.01 6.46 17.93
C ARG A 121 14.10 6.62 19.15
N GLN A 122 12.80 6.36 18.99
CA GLN A 122 11.82 6.30 20.08
C GLN A 122 11.67 4.90 20.69
N GLY A 123 12.48 3.93 20.22
CA GLY A 123 12.47 2.55 20.68
C GLY A 123 11.40 1.68 20.01
N PHE A 124 10.76 2.12 18.94
CA PHE A 124 9.71 1.38 18.25
C PHE A 124 10.16 0.72 16.95
N VAL A 125 9.64 -0.49 16.73
CA VAL A 125 9.63 -1.16 15.41
C VAL A 125 8.20 -1.19 14.92
N PHE A 126 7.96 -0.76 13.69
CA PHE A 126 6.64 -0.70 13.07
C PHE A 126 6.38 -1.96 12.25
N TYR A 127 5.31 -2.68 12.57
CA TYR A 127 4.85 -3.87 11.87
C TYR A 127 3.54 -3.59 11.14
N VAL A 128 3.43 -4.16 9.94
CA VAL A 128 2.26 -4.02 9.06
C VAL A 128 1.87 -5.39 8.52
N ALA A 129 0.56 -5.66 8.45
CA ALA A 129 -0.03 -6.78 7.70
C ALA A 129 -1.18 -6.23 6.86
N PRO A 130 -1.10 -6.24 5.53
CA PRO A 130 -2.15 -5.78 4.66
C PRO A 130 -3.08 -6.92 4.26
N ASP A 131 -4.38 -6.63 4.23
CA ASP A 131 -5.42 -7.39 3.55
C ASP A 131 -5.63 -6.70 2.20
N ILE A 132 -5.29 -7.37 1.09
CA ILE A 132 -5.17 -6.72 -0.22
C ILE A 132 -6.24 -7.25 -1.18
N GLU A 133 -7.20 -6.38 -1.51
CA GLU A 133 -8.26 -6.68 -2.45
C GLU A 133 -7.90 -6.28 -3.88
N TYR A 134 -8.39 -7.06 -4.85
CA TYR A 134 -8.17 -6.81 -6.27
C TYR A 134 -9.21 -7.54 -7.13
N PHE A 135 -9.28 -7.18 -8.42
CA PHE A 135 -10.21 -7.78 -9.37
C PHE A 135 -9.49 -8.53 -10.49
N TYR A 136 -10.13 -9.61 -10.96
CA TYR A 136 -9.81 -10.25 -12.21
C TYR A 136 -10.89 -9.97 -13.25
N PHE A 137 -10.48 -9.62 -14.47
CA PHE A 137 -11.39 -9.39 -15.59
C PHE A 137 -10.99 -10.20 -16.81
N ALA A 138 -11.96 -10.46 -17.68
CA ALA A 138 -11.69 -10.98 -19.01
C ALA A 138 -10.77 -10.00 -19.77
N PRO A 139 -9.88 -10.49 -20.66
CA PRO A 139 -9.10 -9.62 -21.51
C PRO A 139 -10.05 -8.78 -22.38
N GLY A 140 -9.83 -7.47 -22.40
CA GLY A 140 -10.68 -6.52 -23.10
C GLY A 140 -9.88 -5.57 -23.96
N GLU A 141 -10.56 -4.84 -24.85
CA GLU A 141 -9.95 -3.76 -25.63
C GLU A 141 -9.59 -2.58 -24.70
N HIS A 142 -8.55 -1.84 -25.06
CA HIS A 142 -8.14 -0.66 -24.32
C HIS A 142 -9.28 0.38 -24.25
N GLY A 143 -9.70 0.73 -23.02
CA GLY A 143 -10.83 1.64 -22.79
C GLY A 143 -12.21 0.98 -22.80
N GLY A 144 -12.29 -0.35 -22.99
CA GLY A 144 -13.53 -1.11 -22.84
C GLY A 144 -14.02 -1.20 -21.38
N ARG A 145 -15.30 -1.51 -21.20
CA ARG A 145 -15.83 -1.79 -19.84
C ARG A 145 -15.23 -3.10 -19.32
N PRO A 146 -14.84 -3.16 -18.03
CA PRO A 146 -14.35 -4.41 -17.44
C PRO A 146 -15.46 -5.47 -17.42
N VAL A 147 -15.11 -6.70 -17.81
CA VAL A 147 -16.04 -7.84 -17.82
C VAL A 147 -15.60 -8.83 -16.73
N PRO A 148 -16.41 -9.02 -15.66
CA PRO A 148 -16.13 -9.99 -14.62
C PRO A 148 -16.01 -11.41 -15.18
N LEU A 149 -15.15 -12.24 -14.57
CA LEU A 149 -14.96 -13.66 -14.92
C LEU A 149 -15.96 -14.57 -14.20
N ASP A 150 -16.55 -14.09 -13.11
CA ASP A 150 -17.51 -14.80 -12.29
C ASP A 150 -18.58 -13.88 -11.70
N HIS A 151 -19.53 -14.46 -11.00
CA HIS A 151 -20.59 -13.81 -10.25
C HIS A 151 -20.60 -14.27 -8.79
N GLY A 152 -19.45 -14.73 -8.28
CA GLY A 152 -19.29 -15.14 -6.88
C GLY A 152 -19.53 -13.99 -5.91
N GLY A 153 -19.77 -14.32 -4.66
CA GLY A 153 -19.89 -13.44 -3.53
C GLY A 153 -18.98 -13.86 -2.37
N PHE A 154 -19.16 -13.22 -1.24
CA PHE A 154 -18.27 -13.37 -0.08
C PHE A 154 -18.15 -14.83 0.40
N PHE A 155 -16.91 -15.33 0.41
CA PHE A 155 -16.52 -16.72 0.76
C PHE A 155 -17.05 -17.80 -0.18
N ASP A 156 -17.54 -17.47 -1.37
CA ASP A 156 -17.99 -18.49 -2.31
C ASP A 156 -16.86 -19.44 -2.70
N LEU A 157 -17.18 -20.74 -2.66
CA LEU A 157 -16.33 -21.81 -3.12
C LEU A 157 -16.87 -22.39 -4.42
N THR A 158 -16.38 -21.88 -5.55
CA THR A 158 -16.79 -22.36 -6.86
C THR A 158 -15.80 -23.39 -7.40
N THR A 159 -16.28 -24.49 -8.00
CA THR A 159 -15.43 -25.56 -8.52
C THR A 159 -15.02 -25.34 -9.99
N THR A 160 -15.72 -24.47 -10.70
CA THR A 160 -15.52 -24.19 -12.13
C THR A 160 -14.78 -22.89 -12.40
N ASP A 161 -14.28 -22.24 -11.35
CA ASP A 161 -13.78 -20.88 -11.36
C ASP A 161 -12.27 -20.84 -11.63
N ILE A 162 -11.88 -20.24 -12.76
CA ILE A 162 -10.47 -19.99 -13.09
C ILE A 162 -9.82 -19.07 -12.04
N THR A 163 -10.57 -18.16 -11.41
CA THR A 163 -10.08 -17.19 -10.46
C THR A 163 -9.55 -17.85 -9.18
N SER A 164 -10.20 -18.91 -8.72
CA SER A 164 -9.72 -19.74 -7.60
C SER A 164 -8.36 -20.40 -7.90
N SER A 165 -8.15 -20.85 -9.15
CA SER A 165 -6.89 -21.44 -9.59
C SER A 165 -5.78 -20.38 -9.66
N LEU A 166 -6.08 -19.19 -10.17
CA LEU A 166 -5.15 -18.05 -10.20
C LEU A 166 -4.72 -17.64 -8.78
N ARG A 167 -5.68 -17.55 -7.84
CA ARG A 167 -5.39 -17.21 -6.44
C ARG A 167 -4.48 -18.26 -5.79
N LYS A 168 -4.72 -19.55 -6.01
CA LYS A 168 -3.85 -20.64 -5.50
C LYS A 168 -2.44 -20.60 -6.11
N GLU A 169 -2.33 -20.31 -7.40
CA GLU A 169 -1.03 -20.17 -8.08
C GLU A 169 -0.27 -18.95 -7.55
N THR A 170 -0.95 -17.82 -7.36
CA THR A 170 -0.41 -16.61 -6.75
C THR A 170 0.15 -16.89 -5.34
N ILE A 171 -0.61 -17.54 -4.47
CA ILE A 171 -0.17 -17.88 -3.11
C ILE A 171 1.09 -18.74 -3.13
N ARG A 172 1.12 -19.81 -3.93
CA ARG A 172 2.31 -20.68 -4.05
C ARG A 172 3.54 -19.89 -4.52
N THR A 173 3.33 -18.98 -5.46
CA THR A 173 4.41 -18.13 -5.98
C THR A 173 4.94 -17.19 -4.91
N LEU A 174 4.05 -16.52 -4.16
CA LEU A 174 4.42 -15.64 -3.05
C LEU A 174 5.18 -16.39 -1.96
N GLU A 175 4.69 -17.55 -1.53
CA GLU A 175 5.35 -18.39 -0.53
C GLU A 175 6.73 -18.87 -0.99
N THR A 176 6.88 -19.21 -2.28
CA THR A 176 8.20 -19.54 -2.87
C THR A 176 9.15 -18.35 -2.84
N MET A 177 8.63 -17.12 -2.88
CA MET A 177 9.39 -15.87 -2.77
C MET A 177 9.47 -15.36 -1.32
N SER A 178 9.31 -16.24 -0.33
CA SER A 178 9.41 -15.91 1.09
C SER A 178 8.40 -14.84 1.57
N ILE A 179 7.28 -14.69 0.87
CA ILE A 179 6.16 -13.81 1.25
C ILE A 179 5.01 -14.68 1.79
N PRO A 180 4.90 -14.84 3.12
CA PRO A 180 3.90 -15.72 3.69
C PRO A 180 2.49 -15.11 3.62
N VAL A 181 1.52 -15.94 3.21
CA VAL A 181 0.10 -15.62 3.17
C VAL A 181 -0.59 -16.11 4.44
N GLU A 182 -1.57 -15.37 4.95
CA GLU A 182 -2.38 -15.77 6.10
C GLU A 182 -3.75 -16.30 5.66
N TYR A 183 -4.48 -15.55 4.83
CA TYR A 183 -5.80 -15.91 4.31
C TYR A 183 -5.91 -15.62 2.82
N SER A 184 -6.89 -16.23 2.17
CA SER A 184 -7.35 -15.84 0.84
C SER A 184 -8.76 -16.34 0.58
N PHE A 185 -9.60 -15.51 0.01
CA PHE A 185 -11.00 -15.83 -0.28
C PHE A 185 -11.54 -15.00 -1.45
N HIS A 186 -12.75 -15.34 -1.88
CA HIS A 186 -13.53 -14.55 -2.82
C HIS A 186 -14.23 -13.43 -2.05
N GLU A 187 -14.10 -12.20 -2.50
CA GLU A 187 -14.75 -11.04 -1.94
C GLU A 187 -16.22 -10.91 -2.40
N ASP A 188 -16.93 -9.91 -1.88
CA ASP A 188 -18.37 -9.75 -2.12
C ASP A 188 -18.71 -9.37 -3.56
N SER A 189 -17.85 -8.62 -4.23
CA SER A 189 -18.11 -8.20 -5.62
C SER A 189 -17.73 -9.29 -6.63
N PRO A 190 -18.44 -9.39 -7.76
CA PRO A 190 -18.09 -10.30 -8.85
C PRO A 190 -16.62 -10.16 -9.27
N SER A 191 -15.92 -11.28 -9.31
CA SER A 191 -14.48 -11.36 -9.66
C SER A 191 -13.55 -10.56 -8.74
N GLN A 192 -13.97 -10.26 -7.51
CA GLN A 192 -13.14 -9.64 -6.49
C GLN A 192 -12.54 -10.71 -5.58
N HIS A 193 -11.27 -10.53 -5.26
CA HIS A 193 -10.49 -11.47 -4.43
C HIS A 193 -9.68 -10.71 -3.41
N GLU A 194 -9.40 -11.39 -2.29
CA GLU A 194 -8.53 -10.90 -1.23
C GLU A 194 -7.46 -11.93 -0.90
N ILE A 195 -6.27 -11.42 -0.63
CA ILE A 195 -5.15 -12.18 -0.07
C ILE A 195 -4.51 -11.34 1.04
N ASP A 196 -4.46 -11.91 2.25
CA ASP A 196 -3.91 -11.28 3.43
C ASP A 196 -2.47 -11.75 3.62
N LEU A 197 -1.56 -10.79 3.76
CA LEU A 197 -0.15 -11.09 4.00
C LEU A 197 0.13 -11.13 5.50
N ARG A 198 0.93 -12.11 5.93
CA ARG A 198 1.35 -12.20 7.33
C ARG A 198 2.25 -11.03 7.70
N HIS A 199 2.03 -10.45 8.89
CA HIS A 199 2.74 -9.28 9.40
C HIS A 199 4.28 -9.45 9.38
N THR A 200 4.94 -8.37 8.99
CA THR A 200 6.40 -8.20 9.10
C THR A 200 6.73 -6.72 9.31
N ASP A 201 8.01 -6.38 9.46
CA ASP A 201 8.42 -4.98 9.54
C ASP A 201 7.99 -4.20 8.27
N ALA A 202 7.71 -2.92 8.45
CA ALA A 202 7.05 -2.13 7.43
C ALA A 202 7.85 -1.95 6.13
N LEU A 203 9.21 -2.00 6.17
CA LEU A 203 10.01 -1.91 4.95
C LEU A 203 9.91 -3.21 4.13
N THR A 204 10.09 -4.34 4.78
CA THR A 204 9.90 -5.67 4.18
C THR A 204 8.47 -5.82 3.65
N MET A 205 7.47 -5.31 4.39
CA MET A 205 6.09 -5.36 3.92
C MET A 205 5.83 -4.47 2.70
N ALA A 206 6.41 -3.27 2.64
CA ALA A 206 6.28 -2.41 1.45
C ALA A 206 6.88 -3.06 0.20
N ASP A 207 8.08 -3.66 0.32
CA ASP A 207 8.70 -4.47 -0.75
C ASP A 207 7.80 -5.67 -1.13
N SER A 208 7.16 -6.32 -0.14
CA SER A 208 6.23 -7.44 -0.34
C SER A 208 4.96 -7.03 -1.07
N VAL A 209 4.36 -5.87 -0.74
CA VAL A 209 3.19 -5.33 -1.45
C VAL A 209 3.51 -5.03 -2.91
N MET A 210 4.69 -4.45 -3.19
CA MET A 210 5.13 -4.21 -4.57
C MET A 210 5.31 -5.51 -5.34
N THR A 211 5.92 -6.52 -4.71
CA THR A 211 6.10 -7.88 -5.27
C THR A 211 4.74 -8.56 -5.49
N PHE A 212 3.85 -8.50 -4.51
CA PHE A 212 2.49 -9.03 -4.57
C PHE A 212 1.72 -8.50 -5.80
N ARG A 213 1.69 -7.18 -5.96
CA ARG A 213 0.99 -6.54 -7.08
C ARG A 213 1.55 -6.97 -8.44
N PHE A 214 2.86 -7.17 -8.51
CA PHE A 214 3.50 -7.68 -9.72
C PHE A 214 3.14 -9.15 -9.97
N VAL A 215 3.26 -10.02 -8.96
CA VAL A 215 2.96 -11.47 -9.05
C VAL A 215 1.51 -11.71 -9.46
N VAL A 216 0.53 -11.04 -8.84
CA VAL A 216 -0.89 -11.17 -9.20
C VAL A 216 -1.12 -10.86 -10.68
N LYS A 217 -0.51 -9.78 -11.19
CA LYS A 217 -0.65 -9.39 -12.60
C LYS A 217 0.07 -10.35 -13.54
N GLU A 218 1.25 -10.83 -13.16
CA GLU A 218 2.05 -11.77 -13.97
C GLU A 218 1.32 -13.12 -14.13
N ILE A 219 0.84 -13.70 -13.01
CA ILE A 219 0.08 -14.95 -13.02
C ILE A 219 -1.21 -14.80 -13.84
N ALA A 220 -1.92 -13.68 -13.69
CA ALA A 220 -3.12 -13.42 -14.49
C ALA A 220 -2.79 -13.31 -15.99
N ALA A 221 -1.75 -12.57 -16.36
CA ALA A 221 -1.32 -12.39 -17.75
C ALA A 221 -0.93 -13.74 -18.40
N MET A 222 -0.25 -14.63 -17.68
CA MET A 222 0.08 -15.98 -18.16
C MET A 222 -1.15 -16.84 -18.48
N ARG A 223 -2.31 -16.50 -17.92
CA ARG A 223 -3.60 -17.18 -18.12
C ARG A 223 -4.56 -16.37 -19.01
N ASN A 224 -4.07 -15.33 -19.66
CA ASN A 224 -4.88 -14.43 -20.48
C ASN A 224 -6.05 -13.78 -19.68
N VAL A 225 -5.75 -13.34 -18.45
CA VAL A 225 -6.66 -12.65 -17.54
C VAL A 225 -6.08 -11.28 -17.20
N HIS A 226 -6.92 -10.27 -17.03
CA HIS A 226 -6.51 -8.94 -16.59
C HIS A 226 -6.72 -8.80 -15.08
N ALA A 227 -5.65 -8.62 -14.32
CA ALA A 227 -5.71 -8.29 -12.90
C ALA A 227 -5.55 -6.79 -12.67
N THR A 228 -6.37 -6.21 -11.78
CA THR A 228 -6.30 -4.79 -11.45
C THR A 228 -6.43 -4.51 -9.96
N PHE A 229 -5.67 -3.53 -9.51
CA PHE A 229 -5.73 -2.94 -8.17
C PHE A 229 -6.43 -1.57 -8.19
N MET A 230 -7.24 -1.31 -9.21
CA MET A 230 -8.06 -0.10 -9.29
C MET A 230 -9.07 -0.08 -8.14
N PRO A 231 -9.15 1.00 -7.34
CA PRO A 231 -9.98 1.04 -6.14
C PRO A 231 -11.47 0.84 -6.40
N LYS A 232 -11.98 1.31 -7.54
CA LYS A 232 -13.41 1.17 -7.93
C LYS A 232 -13.54 0.90 -9.42
N PRO A 233 -13.33 -0.35 -9.89
CA PRO A 233 -13.40 -0.68 -11.30
C PRO A 233 -14.82 -0.92 -11.81
N LEU A 234 -15.75 -1.31 -10.93
CA LEU A 234 -17.15 -1.58 -11.26
C LEU A 234 -18.09 -0.62 -10.53
N GLU A 235 -19.19 -0.24 -11.21
CA GLU A 235 -20.28 0.54 -10.61
C GLU A 235 -21.19 -0.34 -9.76
N PHE A 236 -21.84 0.24 -8.74
CA PHE A 236 -22.88 -0.40 -7.91
C PHE A 236 -22.47 -1.64 -7.11
N VAL A 237 -21.19 -1.96 -7.03
CA VAL A 237 -20.63 -3.02 -6.18
C VAL A 237 -19.50 -2.45 -5.32
N GLN A 238 -18.97 -3.22 -4.39
CA GLN A 238 -17.86 -2.79 -3.53
C GLN A 238 -16.59 -2.57 -4.34
N GLY A 239 -15.71 -1.72 -3.85
CA GLY A 239 -14.38 -1.47 -4.42
C GLY A 239 -13.29 -2.19 -3.64
N SER A 240 -12.05 -2.11 -4.12
CA SER A 240 -10.89 -2.73 -3.47
C SER A 240 -10.25 -1.83 -2.43
N GLY A 241 -10.16 -2.33 -1.21
CA GLY A 241 -9.37 -1.79 -0.11
C GLY A 241 -8.00 -2.43 0.01
N MET A 242 -7.14 -1.79 0.77
CA MET A 242 -5.96 -2.39 1.36
C MET A 242 -5.99 -2.04 2.85
N HIS A 243 -6.70 -2.87 3.62
CA HIS A 243 -6.79 -2.68 5.05
C HIS A 243 -5.44 -2.98 5.69
N LEU A 244 -5.00 -2.13 6.60
CA LEU A 244 -3.68 -2.26 7.20
C LEU A 244 -3.81 -2.58 8.68
N HIS A 245 -3.42 -3.79 9.06
CA HIS A 245 -3.22 -4.17 10.45
C HIS A 245 -1.87 -3.65 10.93
N LEU A 246 -1.89 -2.81 11.96
CA LEU A 246 -0.76 -2.04 12.43
C LEU A 246 -0.45 -2.37 13.89
N SER A 247 0.83 -2.47 14.21
CA SER A 247 1.32 -2.58 15.60
C SER A 247 2.71 -1.97 15.74
N LEU A 248 3.04 -1.55 16.97
CA LEU A 248 4.38 -1.13 17.34
C LEU A 248 4.97 -2.12 18.35
N PHE A 249 6.25 -2.42 18.21
CA PHE A 249 6.98 -3.27 19.15
C PHE A 249 8.15 -2.51 19.80
N LYS A 250 8.42 -2.81 21.07
CA LYS A 250 9.65 -2.44 21.78
C LYS A 250 10.42 -3.72 22.11
N GLY A 251 11.48 -4.00 21.37
CA GLY A 251 12.09 -5.33 21.39
C GLY A 251 11.05 -6.38 20.97
N ASP A 252 10.87 -7.42 21.81
CA ASP A 252 9.91 -8.50 21.54
C ASP A 252 8.50 -8.22 22.13
N THR A 253 8.29 -7.05 22.74
CA THR A 253 7.04 -6.72 23.41
C THR A 253 6.16 -5.87 22.49
N ASN A 254 4.91 -6.29 22.30
CA ASN A 254 3.89 -5.51 21.60
C ASN A 254 3.52 -4.27 22.43
N ALA A 255 3.91 -3.09 21.94
CA ALA A 255 3.66 -1.82 22.62
C ALA A 255 2.18 -1.39 22.60
N PHE A 256 1.35 -2.03 21.77
CA PHE A 256 -0.09 -1.76 21.70
C PHE A 256 -0.89 -2.54 22.76
N HIS A 257 -0.29 -3.57 23.36
CA HIS A 257 -0.98 -4.43 24.31
C HIS A 257 -0.97 -3.89 25.74
N SER A 258 -2.11 -4.03 26.44
CA SER A 258 -2.25 -3.80 27.88
C SER A 258 -3.29 -4.74 28.48
N GLU A 259 -2.90 -5.54 29.47
CA GLU A 259 -3.82 -6.46 30.18
C GLU A 259 -4.85 -5.73 31.05
N ASN A 260 -4.59 -4.48 31.40
CA ASN A 260 -5.43 -3.68 32.31
C ASN A 260 -6.52 -2.87 31.60
N ASP A 261 -6.61 -2.96 30.28
CA ASP A 261 -7.58 -2.22 29.48
C ASP A 261 -8.68 -3.15 28.96
N PRO A 262 -9.96 -2.74 28.98
CA PRO A 262 -11.07 -3.56 28.49
C PRO A 262 -10.95 -4.02 27.02
N TYR A 263 -10.18 -3.28 26.23
CA TYR A 263 -9.91 -3.56 24.82
C TYR A 263 -8.50 -4.09 24.57
N ASN A 264 -7.74 -4.39 25.62
CA ASN A 264 -6.33 -4.74 25.59
C ASN A 264 -5.43 -3.67 24.93
N LEU A 265 -5.88 -2.42 24.88
CA LEU A 265 -5.16 -1.30 24.29
C LEU A 265 -4.32 -0.55 25.33
N SER A 266 -3.03 -0.44 25.06
CA SER A 266 -2.15 0.42 25.85
C SER A 266 -2.40 1.91 25.57
N ASP A 267 -1.90 2.80 26.42
CA ASP A 267 -1.93 4.25 26.15
C ASP A 267 -1.16 4.59 24.87
N THR A 268 -0.10 3.85 24.54
CA THR A 268 0.62 3.97 23.27
C THR A 268 -0.29 3.69 22.08
N ALA A 269 -1.08 2.60 22.12
CA ALA A 269 -2.05 2.29 21.07
C ALA A 269 -3.13 3.36 20.93
N LYS A 270 -3.69 3.81 22.05
CA LYS A 270 -4.73 4.86 22.08
C LYS A 270 -4.23 6.17 21.48
N SER A 271 -3.04 6.62 21.88
CA SER A 271 -2.46 7.85 21.34
C SER A 271 -2.08 7.70 19.86
N PHE A 272 -1.60 6.52 19.43
CA PHE A 272 -1.34 6.24 18.03
C PHE A 272 -2.63 6.31 17.19
N MET A 273 -3.72 5.67 17.64
CA MET A 273 -5.05 5.75 17.01
C MET A 273 -5.56 7.19 16.93
N ALA A 274 -5.44 7.94 18.03
CA ALA A 274 -5.84 9.35 18.08
C ALA A 274 -5.06 10.20 17.06
N GLY A 275 -3.77 9.90 16.86
CA GLY A 275 -2.93 10.51 15.82
C GLY A 275 -3.45 10.21 14.42
N LEU A 276 -3.77 8.95 14.14
CA LEU A 276 -4.35 8.55 12.84
C LEU A 276 -5.70 9.22 12.56
N LEU A 277 -6.59 9.27 13.57
CA LEU A 277 -7.89 9.93 13.42
C LEU A 277 -7.71 11.44 13.15
N ARG A 278 -6.88 12.11 13.94
CA ARG A 278 -6.66 13.56 13.81
C ARG A 278 -6.09 13.97 12.46
N HIS A 279 -5.18 13.17 11.90
CA HIS A 279 -4.50 13.45 10.65
C HIS A 279 -5.07 12.69 9.44
N ALA A 280 -6.23 12.01 9.60
CA ALA A 280 -6.83 11.17 8.58
C ALA A 280 -7.03 11.89 7.24
N GLY A 281 -7.58 13.09 7.27
CA GLY A 281 -7.79 13.89 6.06
C GLY A 281 -6.50 14.39 5.43
N GLU A 282 -5.47 14.68 6.23
CA GLU A 282 -4.17 15.17 5.76
C GLU A 282 -3.40 14.09 4.98
N ILE A 283 -3.47 12.83 5.46
CA ILE A 283 -2.78 11.68 4.84
C ILE A 283 -3.58 11.05 3.70
N ALA A 284 -4.86 11.39 3.53
CA ALA A 284 -5.78 10.75 2.58
C ALA A 284 -5.28 10.83 1.13
N ALA A 285 -4.68 11.95 0.71
CA ALA A 285 -4.15 12.07 -0.66
C ALA A 285 -3.01 11.07 -0.96
N VAL A 286 -2.30 10.58 0.07
CA VAL A 286 -1.21 9.60 -0.07
C VAL A 286 -1.73 8.17 0.03
N THR A 287 -2.67 7.90 0.93
CA THR A 287 -3.26 6.56 1.12
C THR A 287 -4.34 6.22 0.09
N ASN A 288 -4.92 7.25 -0.56
CA ASN A 288 -5.98 7.18 -1.57
C ASN A 288 -5.65 8.15 -2.72
N GLN A 289 -4.61 7.79 -3.47
CA GLN A 289 -3.87 8.74 -4.32
C GLN A 289 -4.48 9.01 -5.70
N THR A 290 -5.62 8.39 -6.06
CA THR A 290 -6.21 8.54 -7.39
C THR A 290 -7.60 9.18 -7.33
N VAL A 291 -8.05 9.79 -8.43
CA VAL A 291 -9.45 10.26 -8.52
C VAL A 291 -10.45 9.12 -8.34
N ASN A 292 -10.07 7.90 -8.70
CA ASN A 292 -10.90 6.71 -8.56
C ASN A 292 -11.02 6.23 -7.10
N SER A 293 -10.02 6.51 -6.25
CA SER A 293 -10.03 6.17 -4.81
C SER A 293 -11.28 6.73 -4.11
N TYR A 294 -11.71 7.94 -4.47
CA TYR A 294 -12.87 8.62 -3.88
C TYR A 294 -14.22 8.12 -4.41
N LYS A 295 -14.21 7.24 -5.42
CA LYS A 295 -15.41 6.48 -5.85
C LYS A 295 -15.61 5.22 -5.01
N ARG A 296 -14.56 4.74 -4.31
CA ARG A 296 -14.64 3.70 -3.29
C ARG A 296 -15.11 4.27 -1.94
N LEU A 297 -14.54 5.41 -1.52
CA LEU A 297 -14.82 6.05 -0.22
C LEU A 297 -16.19 6.76 -0.21
N VAL A 298 -17.25 6.00 -0.45
CA VAL A 298 -18.63 6.48 -0.47
C VAL A 298 -19.51 5.59 0.43
N PRO A 299 -20.59 6.15 1.06
CA PRO A 299 -21.46 5.37 1.92
C PRO A 299 -22.11 4.18 1.20
N GLY A 300 -22.29 3.05 1.91
CA GLY A 300 -23.00 1.87 1.40
C GLY A 300 -22.16 0.85 0.65
N PHE A 301 -20.83 1.02 0.57
CA PHE A 301 -19.92 0.10 -0.11
C PHE A 301 -18.76 -0.38 0.78
N GLU A 302 -19.02 -0.63 2.05
CA GLU A 302 -18.08 -1.17 3.07
C GLU A 302 -16.73 -0.43 3.21
N ALA A 303 -16.65 0.80 2.70
CA ALA A 303 -15.51 1.65 2.84
C ALA A 303 -15.76 2.74 3.90
N PRO A 304 -14.78 3.10 4.73
CA PRO A 304 -14.95 4.14 5.73
C PRO A 304 -15.07 5.51 5.06
N VAL A 305 -16.06 6.29 5.51
CA VAL A 305 -16.24 7.69 5.10
C VAL A 305 -16.14 8.65 6.27
N HIS A 306 -16.23 8.14 7.50
CA HIS A 306 -16.22 8.92 8.73
C HIS A 306 -14.96 8.67 9.54
N VAL A 307 -14.41 9.73 10.14
CA VAL A 307 -13.23 9.68 11.00
C VAL A 307 -13.66 9.22 12.40
N SER A 308 -13.70 7.91 12.60
CA SER A 308 -14.14 7.26 13.83
C SER A 308 -13.41 5.94 14.03
N TRP A 309 -13.53 5.37 15.22
CA TRP A 309 -13.04 4.03 15.52
C TRP A 309 -14.10 3.19 16.22
N ALA A 310 -14.04 1.88 16.05
CA ALA A 310 -14.91 0.94 16.69
C ALA A 310 -14.29 -0.46 16.77
N ARG A 311 -14.84 -1.31 17.66
CA ARG A 311 -14.50 -2.75 17.73
C ARG A 311 -15.33 -3.58 16.76
N ASN A 312 -16.61 -3.35 16.72
CA ASN A 312 -17.58 -4.20 16.02
C ASN A 312 -18.21 -3.53 14.80
N ASN A 313 -17.98 -2.25 14.60
CA ASN A 313 -18.57 -1.51 13.50
C ASN A 313 -17.62 -1.38 12.31
N ARG A 314 -18.00 -1.94 11.16
CA ARG A 314 -17.22 -1.88 9.90
C ARG A 314 -17.25 -0.51 9.23
N SER A 315 -18.10 0.43 9.68
CA SER A 315 -18.15 1.80 9.14
C SER A 315 -17.04 2.72 9.67
N GLY A 316 -16.36 2.33 10.75
CA GLY A 316 -15.26 3.10 11.33
C GLY A 316 -14.01 3.10 10.47
N LEU A 317 -13.27 4.22 10.50
CA LEU A 317 -11.95 4.35 9.85
C LEU A 317 -10.93 3.40 10.47
N ILE A 318 -10.96 3.25 11.80
CA ILE A 318 -10.11 2.33 12.53
C ILE A 318 -10.98 1.28 13.21
N ARG A 319 -10.69 0.00 12.95
CA ARG A 319 -11.24 -1.13 13.67
C ARG A 319 -10.20 -1.68 14.64
N VAL A 320 -10.65 -2.08 15.84
CA VAL A 320 -9.81 -2.79 16.81
C VAL A 320 -10.24 -4.25 16.84
N PRO A 321 -9.54 -5.16 16.13
CA PRO A 321 -9.85 -6.57 16.13
C PRO A 321 -9.73 -7.17 17.52
N VAL A 322 -10.70 -8.01 17.93
CA VAL A 322 -10.63 -8.74 19.20
C VAL A 322 -9.59 -9.86 19.05
N PRO A 323 -8.52 -9.89 19.86
CA PRO A 323 -7.55 -10.97 19.82
C PRO A 323 -8.18 -12.30 20.19
N LYS A 324 -7.68 -13.40 19.62
CA LYS A 324 -8.10 -14.74 20.01
C LYS A 324 -7.75 -14.97 21.49
N ARG A 325 -8.62 -15.65 22.23
CA ARG A 325 -8.36 -16.01 23.62
C ARG A 325 -7.02 -16.76 23.76
N GLY A 326 -6.16 -16.31 24.67
CA GLY A 326 -4.81 -16.84 24.86
C GLY A 326 -3.76 -16.26 23.90
N ASN A 327 -4.12 -15.31 23.05
CA ASN A 327 -3.22 -14.59 22.15
C ASN A 327 -3.44 -13.07 22.22
N GLU A 328 -3.61 -12.58 23.42
CA GLU A 328 -3.87 -11.16 23.73
C GLU A 328 -2.69 -10.27 23.27
N HIS A 329 -1.48 -10.84 23.22
CA HIS A 329 -0.28 -10.15 22.69
C HIS A 329 -0.34 -9.82 21.20
N ALA A 330 -1.29 -10.40 20.46
CA ALA A 330 -1.56 -10.06 19.05
C ALA A 330 -2.44 -8.80 18.89
N THR A 331 -2.50 -7.94 19.91
CA THR A 331 -3.23 -6.67 19.87
C THR A 331 -2.73 -5.80 18.72
N ARG A 332 -3.65 -5.38 17.88
CA ARG A 332 -3.39 -4.54 16.69
C ARG A 332 -4.58 -3.66 16.39
N ILE A 333 -4.37 -2.68 15.56
CA ILE A 333 -5.43 -1.85 14.99
C ILE A 333 -5.49 -2.09 13.49
N GLU A 334 -6.64 -1.90 12.89
CA GLU A 334 -6.85 -2.00 11.45
C GLU A 334 -7.28 -0.64 10.90
N LEU A 335 -6.45 -0.05 10.05
CA LEU A 335 -6.77 1.17 9.31
C LEU A 335 -7.39 0.79 7.97
N ARG A 336 -8.63 1.21 7.71
CA ARG A 336 -9.46 0.68 6.63
C ARG A 336 -9.59 1.58 5.40
N SER A 337 -9.15 2.83 5.48
CA SER A 337 -9.24 3.75 4.33
C SER A 337 -8.28 3.49 3.20
N PRO A 338 -7.02 3.05 3.38
CA PRO A 338 -6.08 2.89 2.28
C PRO A 338 -6.61 1.97 1.18
N ASP A 339 -6.21 2.20 -0.05
CA ASP A 339 -6.51 1.34 -1.18
C ASP A 339 -5.25 0.80 -1.86
N PRO A 340 -5.35 -0.33 -2.60
CA PRO A 340 -4.19 -1.02 -3.14
C PRO A 340 -3.52 -0.30 -4.33
N ALA A 341 -4.01 0.88 -4.75
CA ALA A 341 -3.35 1.71 -5.76
C ALA A 341 -2.31 2.65 -5.16
N CYS A 342 -2.28 2.85 -3.84
CA CYS A 342 -1.32 3.76 -3.21
C CYS A 342 0.13 3.26 -3.32
N ASN A 343 1.08 4.19 -3.19
CA ASN A 343 2.49 3.85 -3.00
C ASN A 343 2.71 3.36 -1.56
N PRO A 344 3.02 2.06 -1.32
CA PRO A 344 3.08 1.52 0.04
C PRO A 344 4.18 2.18 0.89
N TYR A 345 5.31 2.56 0.29
CA TYR A 345 6.39 3.24 1.02
C TYR A 345 5.93 4.60 1.55
N LEU A 346 5.25 5.40 0.74
CA LEU A 346 4.76 6.71 1.14
C LEU A 346 3.56 6.58 2.09
N ALA A 347 2.64 5.65 1.82
CA ALA A 347 1.48 5.39 2.67
C ALA A 347 1.91 4.98 4.09
N PHE A 348 2.82 4.00 4.21
CA PHE A 348 3.33 3.57 5.53
C PHE A 348 4.11 4.69 6.24
N SER A 349 4.79 5.56 5.49
CA SER A 349 5.50 6.71 6.07
C SER A 349 4.54 7.70 6.72
N VAL A 350 3.49 8.14 6.02
CA VAL A 350 2.54 9.12 6.57
C VAL A 350 1.67 8.55 7.66
N ILE A 351 1.31 7.26 7.59
CA ILE A 351 0.58 6.54 8.63
C ILE A 351 1.43 6.46 9.90
N LEU A 352 2.69 6.04 9.80
CA LEU A 352 3.60 5.99 10.94
C LEU A 352 3.82 7.37 11.54
N ALA A 353 4.03 8.40 10.73
CA ALA A 353 4.22 9.77 11.18
C ALA A 353 2.99 10.30 11.95
N ALA A 354 1.77 10.03 11.45
CA ALA A 354 0.54 10.42 12.11
C ALA A 354 0.37 9.74 13.48
N GLY A 355 0.63 8.43 13.54
CA GLY A 355 0.56 7.67 14.79
C GLY A 355 1.61 8.11 15.82
N LEU A 356 2.86 8.29 15.40
CA LEU A 356 3.95 8.77 16.27
C LEU A 356 3.67 10.20 16.78
N ARG A 357 3.11 11.08 15.94
CA ARG A 357 2.70 12.41 16.36
C ARG A 357 1.65 12.34 17.47
N GLY A 358 0.70 11.38 17.37
CA GLY A 358 -0.28 11.13 18.43
C GLY A 358 0.39 10.74 19.77
N ILE A 359 1.39 9.86 19.71
CA ILE A 359 2.16 9.44 20.89
C ILE A 359 2.97 10.62 21.47
N GLU A 360 3.71 11.35 20.64
CA GLU A 360 4.56 12.47 21.03
C GLU A 360 3.77 13.62 21.69
N GLN A 361 2.58 13.90 21.18
CA GLN A 361 1.72 14.97 21.66
C GLN A 361 0.73 14.51 22.73
N GLY A 362 0.69 13.20 23.04
CA GLY A 362 -0.24 12.63 24.02
C GLY A 362 -1.70 12.85 23.63
N TYR A 363 -2.06 12.66 22.33
CA TYR A 363 -3.44 12.84 21.90
C TYR A 363 -4.36 11.85 22.60
N GLU A 364 -5.50 12.36 23.06
CA GLU A 364 -6.55 11.56 23.66
C GLU A 364 -7.41 10.89 22.57
N LEU A 365 -7.66 9.58 22.73
CA LEU A 365 -8.53 8.85 21.83
C LEU A 365 -9.99 9.27 22.08
N PRO A 366 -10.75 9.71 21.05
CA PRO A 366 -12.16 10.01 21.20
C PRO A 366 -12.97 8.76 21.60
N MET A 367 -14.21 8.97 22.01
CA MET A 367 -15.11 7.85 22.36
C MET A 367 -15.32 6.92 21.16
N GLU A 368 -15.45 5.62 21.46
CA GLU A 368 -15.82 4.60 20.46
C GLU A 368 -17.19 4.93 19.82
N SER A 369 -17.29 4.72 18.51
CA SER A 369 -18.54 4.89 17.78
C SER A 369 -19.25 3.54 17.57
N ASP A 370 -20.14 3.19 18.48
CA ASP A 370 -20.95 1.97 18.38
C ASP A 370 -22.12 2.07 17.39
N ALA A 371 -22.46 3.30 16.96
CA ALA A 371 -23.58 3.56 16.06
C ALA A 371 -23.20 3.28 14.60
N ASN A 372 -24.16 2.83 13.81
CA ASN A 372 -24.01 2.76 12.36
C ASN A 372 -24.02 4.18 11.77
N LEU A 373 -22.83 4.76 11.59
CA LEU A 373 -22.68 6.12 11.10
C LEU A 373 -23.23 6.34 9.69
N PHE A 374 -23.37 5.27 8.88
CA PHE A 374 -23.96 5.36 7.54
C PHE A 374 -25.46 5.67 7.53
N GLU A 375 -26.16 5.36 8.61
CA GLU A 375 -27.60 5.63 8.76
C GLU A 375 -27.88 6.99 9.40
N MET A 376 -26.84 7.71 9.83
CA MET A 376 -26.96 9.00 10.48
C MET A 376 -26.93 10.13 9.45
N GLY A 377 -27.81 11.13 9.62
CA GLY A 377 -27.75 12.36 8.82
C GLY A 377 -26.62 13.30 9.27
N ASP A 378 -26.20 14.18 8.38
CA ASP A 378 -25.07 15.12 8.59
C ASP A 378 -25.20 15.96 9.87
N ASP A 379 -26.42 16.39 10.24
CA ASP A 379 -26.70 17.13 11.48
C ASP A 379 -26.39 16.31 12.75
N ALA A 380 -26.65 15.00 12.71
CA ALA A 380 -26.38 14.10 13.84
C ALA A 380 -24.87 13.84 13.95
N LEU A 381 -24.18 13.62 12.84
CA LEU A 381 -22.72 13.44 12.77
C LEU A 381 -21.98 14.67 13.28
N THR A 382 -22.40 15.86 12.85
CA THR A 382 -21.84 17.15 13.33
C THR A 382 -22.01 17.32 14.83
N LYS A 383 -23.18 16.96 15.41
CA LYS A 383 -23.41 17.01 16.85
C LYS A 383 -22.51 16.04 17.64
N LEU A 384 -22.14 14.90 17.03
CA LEU A 384 -21.21 13.93 17.60
C LEU A 384 -19.73 14.32 17.42
N GLY A 385 -19.46 15.40 16.67
CA GLY A 385 -18.08 15.81 16.35
C GLY A 385 -17.36 14.82 15.42
N VAL A 386 -18.10 14.01 14.67
CA VAL A 386 -17.52 13.05 13.71
C VAL A 386 -17.27 13.76 12.39
N GLU A 387 -16.00 13.86 12.03
CA GLU A 387 -15.56 14.42 10.75
C GLU A 387 -15.69 13.39 9.62
N GLN A 388 -15.80 13.88 8.37
CA GLN A 388 -15.79 13.04 7.18
C GLN A 388 -14.39 13.06 6.54
N LEU A 389 -14.01 11.94 5.93
CA LEU A 389 -12.85 11.89 5.04
C LEU A 389 -13.08 12.78 3.80
N PRO A 390 -12.02 13.28 3.15
CA PRO A 390 -12.15 14.02 1.90
C PRO A 390 -12.98 13.25 0.88
N GLN A 391 -13.91 13.95 0.21
CA GLN A 391 -14.83 13.34 -0.76
C GLN A 391 -14.29 13.34 -2.20
N SER A 392 -13.16 13.99 -2.43
CA SER A 392 -12.49 14.04 -3.72
C SER A 392 -10.98 14.12 -3.56
N LEU A 393 -10.25 13.73 -4.60
CA LEU A 393 -8.80 13.94 -4.64
C LEU A 393 -8.43 15.41 -4.42
N ASN A 394 -9.22 16.35 -4.94
CA ASN A 394 -8.96 17.77 -4.76
C ASN A 394 -9.08 18.24 -3.29
N ASP A 395 -10.04 17.71 -2.56
CA ASP A 395 -10.22 18.06 -1.14
C ASP A 395 -9.11 17.45 -0.30
N ALA A 396 -8.72 16.22 -0.57
CA ALA A 396 -7.56 15.59 0.06
C ALA A 396 -6.25 16.34 -0.22
N LEU A 397 -6.04 16.81 -1.46
CA LEU A 397 -4.85 17.59 -1.82
C LEU A 397 -4.81 18.96 -1.12
N LYS A 398 -5.97 19.60 -0.87
CA LYS A 398 -6.01 20.86 -0.08
C LYS A 398 -5.62 20.61 1.37
N MET A 399 -6.09 19.52 1.98
CA MET A 399 -5.72 19.14 3.34
C MET A 399 -4.24 18.77 3.44
N MET A 400 -3.73 17.97 2.49
CA MET A 400 -2.31 17.63 2.41
C MET A 400 -1.42 18.87 2.28
N GLU A 401 -1.79 19.83 1.42
CA GLU A 401 -0.98 21.04 1.16
C GLU A 401 -0.74 21.87 2.41
N SER A 402 -1.70 21.92 3.34
CA SER A 402 -1.58 22.63 4.61
C SER A 402 -0.95 21.81 5.73
N SER A 403 -0.63 20.55 5.47
CA SER A 403 -0.13 19.62 6.49
C SER A 403 1.38 19.69 6.66
N THR A 404 1.82 20.19 7.79
CA THR A 404 3.24 20.12 8.20
C THR A 404 3.67 18.68 8.44
N LEU A 405 2.77 17.82 8.98
CA LEU A 405 3.04 16.41 9.24
C LEU A 405 3.40 15.66 7.95
N VAL A 406 2.59 15.81 6.89
CA VAL A 406 2.83 15.12 5.62
C VAL A 406 4.07 15.67 4.93
N ALA A 407 4.30 16.99 4.97
CA ALA A 407 5.52 17.61 4.44
C ALA A 407 6.80 17.09 5.12
N GLU A 408 6.79 16.98 6.45
CA GLU A 408 7.92 16.41 7.22
C GLU A 408 8.12 14.91 6.93
N ALA A 409 7.04 14.13 6.86
CA ALA A 409 7.12 12.69 6.61
C ALA A 409 7.65 12.37 5.21
N LEU A 410 7.18 13.06 4.17
CA LEU A 410 7.59 12.82 2.78
C LEU A 410 8.92 13.51 2.42
N GLY A 411 9.24 14.65 3.06
CA GLY A 411 10.30 15.55 2.64
C GLY A 411 9.86 16.45 1.48
N GLU A 412 10.51 17.63 1.39
CA GLU A 412 10.12 18.70 0.48
C GLU A 412 10.02 18.24 -0.98
N HIS A 413 11.02 17.47 -1.46
CA HIS A 413 11.09 17.02 -2.85
C HIS A 413 9.87 16.17 -3.26
N ILE A 414 9.57 15.11 -2.50
CA ILE A 414 8.42 14.23 -2.82
C ILE A 414 7.12 14.95 -2.56
N PHE A 415 7.00 15.72 -1.47
CA PHE A 415 5.79 16.45 -1.13
C PHE A 415 5.35 17.40 -2.25
N GLU A 416 6.25 18.28 -2.72
CA GLU A 416 5.95 19.22 -3.79
C GLU A 416 5.66 18.52 -5.12
N TRP A 417 6.47 17.50 -5.44
CA TRP A 417 6.30 16.76 -6.68
C TRP A 417 4.96 16.01 -6.71
N PHE A 418 4.60 15.36 -5.60
CA PHE A 418 3.34 14.64 -5.46
C PHE A 418 2.14 15.57 -5.61
N LEU A 419 2.13 16.70 -4.91
CA LEU A 419 1.08 17.72 -5.03
C LEU A 419 0.94 18.21 -6.48
N ARG A 420 2.04 18.54 -7.13
CA ARG A 420 2.03 19.02 -8.53
C ARG A 420 1.46 17.98 -9.47
N ASN A 421 1.88 16.71 -9.34
CA ASN A 421 1.42 15.62 -10.18
C ASN A 421 -0.07 15.34 -9.97
N LYS A 422 -0.50 15.19 -8.71
CA LYS A 422 -1.91 14.89 -8.39
C LYS A 422 -2.87 16.03 -8.70
N ARG A 423 -2.42 17.26 -8.62
CA ARG A 423 -3.18 18.43 -9.14
C ARG A 423 -3.33 18.39 -10.66
N ALA A 424 -2.32 17.91 -11.38
CA ALA A 424 -2.43 17.72 -12.83
C ALA A 424 -3.43 16.61 -13.17
N GLU A 425 -3.41 15.49 -12.44
CA GLU A 425 -4.41 14.42 -12.57
C GLU A 425 -5.84 14.95 -12.33
N TRP A 426 -6.04 15.69 -11.22
CA TRP A 426 -7.33 16.29 -10.92
C TRP A 426 -7.81 17.25 -12.01
N ARG A 427 -6.95 18.14 -12.52
CA ARG A 427 -7.32 19.06 -13.62
C ARG A 427 -7.75 18.29 -14.86
N LYS A 428 -7.03 17.24 -15.24
CA LYS A 428 -7.38 16.37 -16.36
C LYS A 428 -8.74 15.69 -16.15
N TYR A 429 -8.96 15.14 -14.96
CA TYR A 429 -10.24 14.50 -14.61
C TYR A 429 -11.39 15.51 -14.61
N LYS A 430 -11.23 16.68 -14.00
CA LYS A 430 -12.26 17.72 -13.91
C LYS A 430 -12.73 18.24 -15.28
N THR A 431 -11.87 18.20 -16.29
CA THR A 431 -12.21 18.65 -17.64
C THR A 431 -12.69 17.52 -18.56
N HIS A 432 -12.66 16.28 -18.05
CA HIS A 432 -13.14 15.13 -18.81
C HIS A 432 -14.67 15.09 -18.81
N VAL A 433 -15.27 15.03 -19.99
CA VAL A 433 -16.73 14.84 -20.14
C VAL A 433 -17.01 13.33 -20.10
N SER A 434 -17.67 12.89 -19.03
CA SER A 434 -17.98 11.49 -18.80
C SER A 434 -19.16 11.00 -19.64
N GLN A 435 -19.25 9.69 -19.87
CA GLN A 435 -20.41 9.09 -20.54
C GLN A 435 -21.71 9.38 -19.80
N PHE A 436 -21.68 9.42 -18.47
CA PHE A 436 -22.82 9.80 -17.64
C PHE A 436 -23.37 11.19 -17.98
N GLU A 437 -22.47 12.18 -18.15
CA GLU A 437 -22.87 13.55 -18.51
C GLU A 437 -23.47 13.62 -19.92
N VAL A 438 -22.88 12.90 -20.87
CA VAL A 438 -23.38 12.81 -22.25
C VAL A 438 -24.76 12.17 -22.26
N ASP A 439 -24.95 11.03 -21.59
CA ASP A 439 -26.22 10.29 -21.55
C ASP A 439 -27.31 11.07 -20.83
N THR A 440 -26.96 11.81 -19.78
CA THR A 440 -27.91 12.55 -18.94
C THR A 440 -28.30 13.90 -19.56
N TYR A 441 -27.34 14.65 -20.07
CA TYR A 441 -27.54 16.07 -20.37
C TYR A 441 -27.60 16.40 -21.86
N LEU A 442 -26.90 15.65 -22.74
CA LEU A 442 -26.74 16.05 -24.15
C LEU A 442 -28.09 16.20 -24.89
N ARG A 443 -29.09 15.39 -24.53
CA ARG A 443 -30.41 15.42 -25.20
C ARG A 443 -31.49 16.13 -24.38
N SER A 444 -31.22 16.42 -23.10
CA SER A 444 -32.20 17.01 -22.18
C SER A 444 -32.03 18.51 -21.97
N LEU A 445 -30.86 19.04 -22.28
CA LEU A 445 -30.52 20.46 -22.24
C LEU A 445 -30.22 21.01 -23.61
#